data_42b4f170d54881206e18c37c1cbeb83a
#
_entry.id   42b4f170d54881206e18c37c1cbeb83a
#
_cell.length_a   1.000
_cell.length_b   1.000
_cell.length_c   1.000
_cell.angle_alpha   90.00
_cell.angle_beta   90.00
_cell.angle_gamma   90.00
#
_symmetry.space_group_name_H-M   'P 1'
#
loop_
_entity.id
_entity.type
_entity.pdbx_description
1 polymer ?
#
loop_
_entity_poly.entity_id
_entity_poly.type
_entity_poly.pdbx_seq_one_letter_code
_entity_poly.pdbx_strand_id
1 'polypeptide(L)'
;MKKILMMMTAVALVAVSCQKTPKITPVPVTVTLAMDGNAYAEEGVNVSLRDLNTSAAYEAKTDETGAATFNVLPGFYEATTQFKKADDGKAYVYNGVNSNITVVQTGENKFSIALAESVTNQIVMKELYNGGCTYKITNADGSDGGTKTFQNDSYVILYNNSDQPADASDICFGFVMPYNSNTTNKYLTDGKLMYDSLGWLPAGNAIWWFNTNVTIPPYSQIVVAIFSAIDHTATYPESVDLSKADYVMYDPEAGFNHAKYSAPSANIPESNYLQTAPYSKGNAWSMSVSSPAFMIFKHDNPNGLSTDSANYDLTSGANAPCVKVPVASVVDAVEVFTEGADDKNKKRFTSAVDAGYIHLSNKLGHTLYRNVDKEATEAIEGNKEKLVYNYAGGTTPNEKSSTDPSGIDAEASIKNGARIIYLDTNNSSKDFHQRKVSSLK
;
A
#
# COMPACT_ATOMS: atom_id res chain seq x y z
N MET A 1 -37.40 -90.92 2.41
CA MET A 1 -36.56 -90.27 1.43
C MET A 1 -36.63 -88.78 1.71
N LYS A 2 -35.73 -88.23 2.52
CA LYS A 2 -35.56 -86.81 2.72
C LYS A 2 -34.06 -86.53 2.78
N LYS A 3 -33.56 -85.83 1.79
CA LYS A 3 -32.18 -85.39 1.72
C LYS A 3 -32.01 -84.15 2.61
N ILE A 4 -31.13 -84.23 3.60
CA ILE A 4 -30.74 -83.12 4.43
C ILE A 4 -29.58 -82.46 3.70
N LEU A 5 -29.76 -81.17 3.32
CA LEU A 5 -28.76 -80.33 2.74
C LEU A 5 -28.03 -79.55 3.87
N MET A 6 -26.78 -79.88 4.07
CA MET A 6 -25.92 -79.26 5.07
C MET A 6 -25.34 -77.94 4.49
N MET A 7 -25.78 -76.82 5.04
CA MET A 7 -25.36 -75.50 4.61
C MET A 7 -24.17 -75.11 5.51
N MET A 8 -22.97 -75.13 4.94
CA MET A 8 -21.75 -74.56 5.57
C MET A 8 -21.76 -73.04 5.43
N THR A 9 -21.95 -72.38 6.54
CA THR A 9 -21.77 -70.89 6.66
C THR A 9 -20.31 -70.62 6.88
N ALA A 10 -19.63 -70.10 5.86
CA ALA A 10 -18.31 -69.57 5.99
C ALA A 10 -18.40 -68.15 6.62
N VAL A 11 -17.96 -68.03 7.86
CA VAL A 11 -17.76 -66.71 8.50
C VAL A 11 -16.49 -66.10 7.98
N ALA A 12 -16.63 -65.14 7.06
CA ALA A 12 -15.49 -64.29 6.64
C ALA A 12 -15.22 -63.28 7.75
N LEU A 13 -14.14 -63.47 8.49
CA LEU A 13 -13.55 -62.45 9.36
C LEU A 13 -12.98 -61.31 8.48
N VAL A 14 -13.74 -60.23 8.35
CA VAL A 14 -13.20 -58.98 7.82
C VAL A 14 -12.35 -58.38 8.92
N ALA A 15 -11.02 -58.58 8.83
CA ALA A 15 -10.06 -57.84 9.59
C ALA A 15 -10.09 -56.37 9.11
N VAL A 16 -10.87 -55.51 9.81
CA VAL A 16 -10.81 -54.06 9.64
C VAL A 16 -9.45 -53.64 10.21
N SER A 17 -8.47 -53.57 9.33
CA SER A 17 -7.22 -52.89 9.63
C SER A 17 -7.54 -51.39 9.85
N CYS A 18 -7.64 -50.99 11.11
CA CYS A 18 -7.59 -49.60 11.47
C CYS A 18 -6.16 -49.09 11.09
N GLN A 19 -6.01 -48.64 9.87
CA GLN A 19 -4.88 -47.81 9.53
C GLN A 19 -5.02 -46.56 10.42
N LYS A 20 -4.16 -46.48 11.46
CA LYS A 20 -4.00 -45.26 12.22
C LYS A 20 -3.60 -44.16 11.22
N THR A 21 -4.51 -43.23 10.95
CA THR A 21 -4.17 -42.03 10.20
C THR A 21 -2.94 -41.42 10.85
N PRO A 22 -1.88 -41.18 10.13
CA PRO A 22 -0.65 -40.60 10.69
C PRO A 22 -1.05 -39.30 11.42
N LYS A 23 -0.73 -39.24 12.72
CA LYS A 23 -1.02 -38.04 13.51
C LYS A 23 -0.10 -36.93 13.02
N ILE A 24 -0.65 -35.92 12.36
CA ILE A 24 0.07 -34.72 11.96
C ILE A 24 0.49 -33.99 13.24
N THR A 25 1.78 -33.75 13.39
CA THR A 25 2.37 -33.06 14.54
C THR A 25 3.18 -31.86 14.08
N PRO A 26 3.32 -30.82 14.92
CA PRO A 26 4.21 -29.72 14.62
C PRO A 26 5.63 -30.19 14.34
N VAL A 27 6.28 -29.54 13.39
CA VAL A 27 7.68 -29.79 12.99
C VAL A 27 8.49 -28.50 13.06
N PRO A 28 9.80 -28.60 13.30
CA PRO A 28 10.67 -27.43 13.32
C PRO A 28 10.80 -26.85 11.90
N VAL A 29 10.75 -25.52 11.82
CA VAL A 29 10.92 -24.73 10.61
C VAL A 29 11.95 -23.64 10.90
N THR A 30 12.99 -23.54 10.09
CA THR A 30 13.98 -22.46 10.18
C THR A 30 13.82 -21.51 9.02
N VAL A 31 13.73 -20.22 9.32
CA VAL A 31 13.66 -19.13 8.34
C VAL A 31 14.87 -18.22 8.56
N THR A 32 15.74 -18.12 7.57
CA THR A 32 16.98 -17.35 7.64
C THR A 32 16.86 -16.07 6.81
N LEU A 33 17.35 -14.95 7.34
CA LEU A 33 17.46 -13.70 6.60
C LEU A 33 18.55 -13.83 5.53
N ALA A 34 18.30 -13.29 4.33
CA ALA A 34 19.26 -13.30 3.24
C ALA A 34 19.28 -11.95 2.52
N MET A 35 20.46 -11.47 2.12
CA MET A 35 20.64 -10.27 1.33
C MET A 35 21.56 -10.59 0.17
N ASP A 36 21.18 -10.22 -1.04
CA ASP A 36 21.90 -10.51 -2.27
C ASP A 36 22.32 -12.01 -2.41
N GLY A 37 21.43 -12.90 -1.94
CA GLY A 37 21.62 -14.35 -1.98
C GLY A 37 22.53 -14.92 -0.88
N ASN A 38 23.09 -14.09 0.00
CA ASN A 38 23.92 -14.51 1.13
C ASN A 38 23.13 -14.43 2.44
N ALA A 39 23.49 -15.26 3.43
CA ALA A 39 22.90 -15.16 4.76
C ALA A 39 23.21 -13.78 5.37
N TYR A 40 22.19 -13.15 5.95
CA TYR A 40 22.30 -11.87 6.63
C TYR A 40 22.19 -12.09 8.14
N ALA A 41 23.32 -11.97 8.81
CA ALA A 41 23.44 -12.20 10.25
C ALA A 41 22.98 -10.97 11.03
N GLU A 42 21.76 -11.04 11.56
CA GLU A 42 21.17 -10.00 12.42
C GLU A 42 20.36 -10.65 13.51
N GLU A 43 20.76 -10.42 14.77
CA GLU A 43 20.12 -10.98 15.95
C GLU A 43 18.91 -10.12 16.41
N GLY A 44 17.89 -10.77 16.94
CA GLY A 44 16.75 -10.10 17.57
C GLY A 44 15.68 -9.56 16.62
N VAL A 45 15.84 -9.78 15.31
CA VAL A 45 14.86 -9.37 14.30
C VAL A 45 13.60 -10.23 14.41
N ASN A 46 12.44 -9.60 14.47
CA ASN A 46 11.15 -10.31 14.49
C ASN A 46 10.81 -10.86 13.11
N VAL A 47 10.53 -12.17 13.05
CA VAL A 47 10.03 -12.85 11.85
C VAL A 47 8.63 -13.37 12.15
N SER A 48 7.67 -13.03 11.30
CA SER A 48 6.31 -13.56 11.35
C SER A 48 6.14 -14.66 10.31
N LEU A 49 5.58 -15.80 10.74
CA LEU A 49 5.25 -16.93 9.87
C LEU A 49 3.72 -17.15 9.91
N ARG A 50 3.03 -16.86 8.81
CA ARG A 50 1.58 -16.92 8.70
C ARG A 50 1.13 -18.14 7.89
N ASP A 51 0.24 -18.94 8.45
CA ASP A 51 -0.44 -20.03 7.76
C ASP A 51 -1.47 -19.46 6.75
N LEU A 52 -1.31 -19.81 5.47
CA LEU A 52 -2.15 -19.27 4.39
C LEU A 52 -3.56 -19.85 4.36
N ASN A 53 -3.80 -21.00 5.03
CA ASN A 53 -5.11 -21.63 5.09
C ASN A 53 -5.93 -21.16 6.29
N THR A 54 -5.28 -21.02 7.45
CA THR A 54 -5.94 -20.68 8.72
C THR A 54 -5.80 -19.24 9.12
N SER A 55 -4.88 -18.50 8.48
CA SER A 55 -4.45 -17.14 8.84
C SER A 55 -3.79 -17.04 10.23
N ALA A 56 -3.45 -18.15 10.87
CA ALA A 56 -2.73 -18.16 12.14
C ALA A 56 -1.31 -17.62 11.93
N ALA A 57 -0.87 -16.70 12.78
CA ALA A 57 0.46 -16.11 12.76
C ALA A 57 1.31 -16.61 13.94
N TYR A 58 2.56 -16.85 13.67
CA TYR A 58 3.59 -17.25 14.63
C TYR A 58 4.75 -16.26 14.57
N GLU A 59 5.28 -15.86 15.71
CA GLU A 59 6.37 -14.89 15.81
C GLU A 59 7.60 -15.55 16.42
N ALA A 60 8.77 -15.28 15.87
CA ALA A 60 10.06 -15.69 16.44
C ALA A 60 11.12 -14.63 16.15
N LYS A 61 12.11 -14.52 17.01
CA LYS A 61 13.26 -13.64 16.81
C LYS A 61 14.42 -14.41 16.21
N THR A 62 15.21 -13.74 15.38
CA THR A 62 16.43 -14.29 14.83
C THR A 62 17.51 -14.43 15.90
N ASP A 63 18.34 -15.44 15.76
CA ASP A 63 19.58 -15.62 16.49
C ASP A 63 20.76 -14.84 15.86
N GLU A 64 21.97 -15.00 16.40
CA GLU A 64 23.21 -14.36 15.92
C GLU A 64 23.56 -14.69 14.45
N THR A 65 22.97 -15.73 13.88
CA THR A 65 23.15 -16.12 12.46
C THR A 65 22.07 -15.54 11.54
N GLY A 66 21.10 -14.82 12.09
CA GLY A 66 19.95 -14.32 11.36
C GLY A 66 18.85 -15.37 11.11
N ALA A 67 18.81 -16.45 11.88
CA ALA A 67 17.85 -17.54 11.74
C ALA A 67 16.77 -17.49 12.83
N ALA A 68 15.50 -17.51 12.42
CA ALA A 68 14.34 -17.67 13.32
C ALA A 68 13.78 -19.09 13.23
N THR A 69 13.46 -19.71 14.37
CA THR A 69 12.97 -21.09 14.44
C THR A 69 11.53 -21.13 14.97
N PHE A 70 10.69 -21.85 14.25
CA PHE A 70 9.28 -22.05 14.55
C PHE A 70 8.98 -23.54 14.74
N ASN A 71 7.87 -23.86 15.42
CA ASN A 71 7.34 -25.22 15.52
C ASN A 71 5.87 -25.20 15.09
N VAL A 72 5.59 -25.60 13.85
CA VAL A 72 4.28 -25.44 13.21
C VAL A 72 3.84 -26.71 12.48
N LEU A 73 2.55 -26.83 12.20
CA LEU A 73 2.01 -27.96 11.44
C LEU A 73 2.46 -27.89 9.98
N PRO A 74 2.57 -29.04 9.28
CA PRO A 74 2.73 -29.04 7.82
C PRO A 74 1.64 -28.24 7.11
N GLY A 75 2.03 -27.44 6.11
CA GLY A 75 1.10 -26.56 5.41
C GLY A 75 1.81 -25.54 4.52
N PHE A 76 1.05 -24.56 4.05
CA PHE A 76 1.54 -23.46 3.24
C PHE A 76 1.62 -22.19 4.08
N TYR A 77 2.77 -21.52 4.02
CA TYR A 77 3.07 -20.37 4.86
C TYR A 77 3.63 -19.21 4.06
N GLU A 78 3.48 -18.04 4.62
CA GLU A 78 4.19 -16.82 4.23
C GLU A 78 5.03 -16.36 5.42
N ALA A 79 6.31 -16.10 5.19
CA ALA A 79 7.18 -15.47 6.17
C ALA A 79 7.42 -14.02 5.81
N THR A 80 7.33 -13.14 6.81
CA THR A 80 7.59 -11.71 6.66
C THR A 80 8.51 -11.22 7.76
N THR A 81 9.33 -10.24 7.44
CA THR A 81 10.14 -9.51 8.42
C THR A 81 10.29 -8.06 8.04
N GLN A 82 10.56 -7.21 9.02
CA GLN A 82 10.89 -5.81 8.83
C GLN A 82 11.65 -5.30 10.05
N PHE A 83 12.72 -4.56 9.82
CA PHE A 83 13.47 -3.88 10.88
C PHE A 83 14.16 -2.62 10.33
N LYS A 84 14.58 -1.73 11.25
CA LYS A 84 15.30 -0.50 10.92
C LYS A 84 16.71 -0.55 11.51
N LYS A 85 17.65 0.06 10.78
CA LYS A 85 19.01 0.32 11.26
C LYS A 85 19.37 1.78 10.99
N ALA A 86 20.06 2.41 11.90
CA ALA A 86 20.68 3.71 11.66
C ALA A 86 22.18 3.51 11.37
N ASP A 87 22.63 4.06 10.28
CA ASP A 87 24.04 4.07 9.89
C ASP A 87 24.38 5.40 9.23
N ASP A 88 25.51 6.02 9.64
CA ASP A 88 26.02 7.31 9.16
C ASP A 88 24.93 8.40 9.04
N GLY A 89 24.05 8.50 10.04
CA GLY A 89 22.97 9.49 10.10
C GLY A 89 21.78 9.23 9.17
N LYS A 90 21.75 8.07 8.49
CA LYS A 90 20.62 7.62 7.68
C LYS A 90 19.87 6.51 8.39
N ALA A 91 18.57 6.47 8.19
CA ALA A 91 17.76 5.35 8.63
C ALA A 91 17.49 4.41 7.45
N TYR A 92 17.94 3.17 7.59
CA TYR A 92 17.71 2.10 6.62
C TYR A 92 16.57 1.22 7.10
N VAL A 93 15.71 0.85 6.18
CA VAL A 93 14.62 -0.11 6.40
C VAL A 93 14.90 -1.37 5.59
N TYR A 94 14.82 -2.50 6.27
CA TYR A 94 14.97 -3.82 5.69
C TYR A 94 13.61 -4.51 5.71
N ASN A 95 13.09 -4.85 4.54
CA ASN A 95 11.85 -5.59 4.36
C ASN A 95 12.12 -6.92 3.71
N GLY A 96 11.42 -7.96 4.14
CA GLY A 96 11.51 -9.26 3.51
C GLY A 96 10.18 -10.01 3.52
N VAL A 97 9.87 -10.67 2.42
CA VAL A 97 8.68 -11.51 2.25
C VAL A 97 9.07 -12.78 1.50
N ASN A 98 8.63 -13.93 2.01
CA ASN A 98 8.65 -15.20 1.28
C ASN A 98 7.26 -15.84 1.36
N SER A 99 6.50 -15.78 0.27
CA SER A 99 5.12 -16.31 0.18
C SER A 99 5.06 -17.77 -0.29
N ASN A 100 6.20 -18.42 -0.51
CA ASN A 100 6.29 -19.76 -1.10
C ASN A 100 6.89 -20.79 -0.16
N ILE A 101 6.45 -20.81 1.10
CA ILE A 101 6.93 -21.75 2.11
C ILE A 101 5.97 -22.95 2.19
N THR A 102 6.49 -24.14 1.88
CA THR A 102 5.78 -25.41 2.04
C THR A 102 6.44 -26.22 3.14
N VAL A 103 5.80 -26.29 4.29
CA VAL A 103 6.25 -27.08 5.43
C VAL A 103 5.77 -28.54 5.29
N VAL A 104 6.69 -29.48 5.39
CA VAL A 104 6.43 -30.91 5.24
C VAL A 104 6.65 -31.67 6.55
N GLN A 105 5.89 -32.77 6.77
CA GLN A 105 5.99 -33.58 8.00
C GLN A 105 7.35 -34.28 8.15
N THR A 106 7.98 -34.62 7.04
CA THR A 106 9.28 -35.32 7.00
C THR A 106 10.21 -34.62 6.04
N GLY A 107 11.47 -34.41 6.43
CA GLY A 107 12.47 -33.69 5.67
C GLY A 107 12.90 -32.40 6.37
N GLU A 108 13.78 -31.64 5.71
CA GLU A 108 14.23 -30.34 6.21
C GLU A 108 13.25 -29.24 5.82
N ASN A 109 12.85 -28.43 6.79
CA ASN A 109 12.03 -27.23 6.59
C ASN A 109 12.91 -26.01 6.81
N LYS A 110 13.79 -25.72 5.86
CA LYS A 110 14.68 -24.55 5.87
C LYS A 110 14.35 -23.63 4.70
N PHE A 111 14.10 -22.37 5.01
CA PHE A 111 13.70 -21.36 4.04
C PHE A 111 14.50 -20.08 4.28
N SER A 112 14.50 -19.18 3.29
CA SER A 112 15.10 -17.86 3.44
C SER A 112 14.09 -16.77 3.11
N ILE A 113 14.25 -15.61 3.76
CA ILE A 113 13.59 -14.36 3.39
C ILE A 113 14.63 -13.47 2.73
N ALA A 114 14.43 -13.15 1.45
CA ALA A 114 15.26 -12.15 0.79
C ALA A 114 14.90 -10.77 1.34
N LEU A 115 15.90 -10.06 1.86
CA LEU A 115 15.77 -8.69 2.35
C LEU A 115 15.93 -7.70 1.20
N ALA A 116 15.08 -6.70 1.16
CA ALA A 116 15.25 -5.48 0.39
C ALA A 116 15.56 -4.32 1.34
N GLU A 117 16.67 -3.63 1.07
CA GLU A 117 17.08 -2.44 1.81
C GLU A 117 16.51 -1.20 1.15
N SER A 118 16.03 -0.26 1.94
CA SER A 118 15.60 1.06 1.49
C SER A 118 15.93 2.12 2.54
N VAL A 119 15.97 3.38 2.12
CA VAL A 119 16.24 4.51 3.02
C VAL A 119 14.94 5.23 3.26
N THR A 120 14.64 5.60 4.51
CA THR A 120 13.48 6.43 4.84
C THR A 120 13.70 7.86 4.32
N ASN A 121 12.64 8.45 3.78
CA ASN A 121 12.69 9.78 3.23
C ASN A 121 12.13 10.82 4.21
N GLN A 122 12.56 12.06 4.02
CA GLN A 122 12.08 13.21 4.80
C GLN A 122 10.62 13.54 4.49
N ILE A 123 10.20 13.35 3.23
CA ILE A 123 8.83 13.58 2.75
C ILE A 123 8.11 12.24 2.66
N VAL A 124 6.94 12.15 3.28
CA VAL A 124 6.06 10.97 3.24
C VAL A 124 4.65 11.35 2.82
N MET A 125 3.91 10.42 2.26
CA MET A 125 2.47 10.55 2.07
C MET A 125 1.76 10.31 3.39
N LYS A 126 1.25 11.36 4.02
CA LYS A 126 0.49 11.29 5.26
C LYS A 126 -0.89 10.67 5.04
N GLU A 127 -1.57 11.11 3.99
CA GLU A 127 -2.92 10.66 3.67
C GLU A 127 -3.10 10.57 2.16
N LEU A 128 -3.70 9.47 1.70
CA LEU A 128 -4.15 9.31 0.33
C LEU A 128 -5.66 9.06 0.34
N TYR A 129 -6.42 9.97 -0.26
CA TYR A 129 -7.84 9.78 -0.52
C TYR A 129 -8.01 9.44 -2.01
N ASN A 130 -8.31 8.19 -2.28
CA ASN A 130 -8.51 7.72 -3.66
C ASN A 130 -9.71 8.35 -4.34
N GLY A 131 -10.58 8.99 -3.55
CA GLY A 131 -11.86 9.50 -3.98
C GLY A 131 -12.98 8.47 -3.87
N GLY A 132 -14.17 8.98 -3.92
CA GLY A 132 -15.38 8.19 -3.94
C GLY A 132 -16.16 8.24 -2.64
N CYS A 133 -17.26 9.00 -2.70
CA CYS A 133 -18.31 8.96 -1.70
C CYS A 133 -19.65 8.67 -2.36
N THR A 134 -20.61 8.15 -1.60
CA THR A 134 -21.96 7.91 -2.11
C THR A 134 -22.85 9.13 -1.91
N TYR A 135 -23.78 9.32 -2.83
CA TYR A 135 -24.82 10.33 -2.69
C TYR A 135 -26.17 9.80 -3.18
N LYS A 136 -27.24 10.27 -2.57
CA LYS A 136 -28.60 9.91 -2.96
C LYS A 136 -29.08 10.78 -4.11
N ILE A 137 -29.82 10.18 -5.02
CA ILE A 137 -30.53 10.90 -6.09
C ILE A 137 -31.99 11.03 -5.68
N THR A 138 -32.53 12.23 -5.85
CA THR A 138 -33.96 12.45 -5.80
C THR A 138 -34.44 12.72 -7.25
N ASN A 139 -35.38 11.92 -7.73
CA ASN A 139 -36.01 12.10 -9.03
C ASN A 139 -36.78 13.41 -9.08
N ALA A 140 -37.12 13.89 -10.29
CA ALA A 140 -37.87 15.13 -10.47
C ALA A 140 -39.27 15.11 -9.83
N ASP A 141 -39.84 13.93 -9.63
CA ASP A 141 -41.13 13.70 -8.94
C ASP A 141 -40.99 13.56 -7.39
N GLY A 142 -39.78 13.72 -6.86
CA GLY A 142 -39.48 13.60 -5.42
C GLY A 142 -39.24 12.17 -4.94
N SER A 143 -39.35 11.16 -5.80
CA SER A 143 -39.08 9.77 -5.45
C SER A 143 -37.60 9.48 -5.29
N ASP A 144 -37.23 8.37 -4.57
CA ASP A 144 -35.85 7.92 -4.42
C ASP A 144 -35.33 7.41 -5.78
N GLY A 145 -34.31 8.09 -6.31
CA GLY A 145 -33.60 7.72 -7.54
C GLY A 145 -32.42 6.77 -7.29
N GLY A 146 -32.26 6.29 -6.06
CA GLY A 146 -31.18 5.40 -5.65
C GLY A 146 -29.88 6.11 -5.26
N THR A 147 -28.80 5.36 -5.18
CA THR A 147 -27.49 5.84 -4.73
C THR A 147 -26.49 5.80 -5.89
N LYS A 148 -25.74 6.87 -6.07
CA LYS A 148 -24.59 6.94 -6.99
C LYS A 148 -23.30 7.22 -6.25
N THR A 149 -22.17 7.12 -6.94
CA THR A 149 -20.84 7.43 -6.41
C THR A 149 -20.29 8.65 -7.11
N PHE A 150 -19.86 9.64 -6.35
CA PHE A 150 -19.01 10.73 -6.80
C PHE A 150 -17.54 10.32 -6.64
N GLN A 151 -16.65 10.67 -7.58
CA GLN A 151 -15.29 10.14 -7.64
C GLN A 151 -14.22 11.18 -8.01
N ASN A 152 -14.58 12.46 -8.10
CA ASN A 152 -13.65 13.50 -8.55
C ASN A 152 -13.10 14.34 -7.38
N ASP A 153 -12.97 13.75 -6.21
CA ASP A 153 -12.60 14.39 -4.96
C ASP A 153 -11.28 13.84 -4.35
N SER A 154 -10.45 13.24 -5.20
CA SER A 154 -9.19 12.61 -4.78
C SER A 154 -8.13 13.65 -4.40
N TYR A 155 -7.32 13.34 -3.39
CA TYR A 155 -6.17 14.15 -2.98
C TYR A 155 -5.08 13.29 -2.34
N VAL A 156 -3.88 13.87 -2.24
CA VAL A 156 -2.78 13.34 -1.42
C VAL A 156 -2.27 14.46 -0.51
N ILE A 157 -1.91 14.11 0.71
CA ILE A 157 -1.23 15.00 1.65
C ILE A 157 0.23 14.54 1.74
N LEU A 158 1.16 15.42 1.36
CA LEU A 158 2.58 15.25 1.62
C LEU A 158 2.92 15.89 2.96
N TYR A 159 3.75 15.23 3.73
CA TYR A 159 4.16 15.66 5.06
C TYR A 159 5.67 15.62 5.21
N ASN A 160 6.24 16.66 5.81
CA ASN A 160 7.63 16.67 6.21
C ASN A 160 7.79 15.99 7.56
N ASN A 161 8.35 14.81 7.54
CA ASN A 161 8.51 13.91 8.69
C ASN A 161 9.77 14.22 9.53
N SER A 162 10.29 15.44 9.45
CA SER A 162 11.53 15.85 10.09
C SER A 162 11.45 17.25 10.72
N ASP A 163 12.49 17.61 11.49
CA ASP A 163 12.68 18.90 12.14
C ASP A 163 13.39 19.93 11.25
N GLN A 164 13.70 19.60 9.99
CA GLN A 164 14.30 20.49 9.01
C GLN A 164 13.33 20.77 7.86
N PRO A 165 13.40 21.94 7.20
CA PRO A 165 12.64 22.19 5.98
C PRO A 165 12.93 21.13 4.92
N ALA A 166 11.92 20.65 4.22
CA ALA A 166 12.04 19.67 3.14
C ALA A 166 11.82 20.31 1.79
N ASP A 167 12.74 20.10 0.84
CA ASP A 167 12.56 20.48 -0.55
C ASP A 167 11.76 19.41 -1.29
N ALA A 168 10.59 19.82 -1.81
CA ALA A 168 9.68 18.98 -2.58
C ALA A 168 9.63 19.39 -4.07
N SER A 169 10.49 20.31 -4.51
CA SER A 169 10.42 20.91 -5.86
C SER A 169 10.62 19.88 -6.98
N ASP A 170 11.38 18.82 -6.74
CA ASP A 170 11.68 17.73 -7.67
C ASP A 170 10.73 16.52 -7.53
N ILE A 171 9.71 16.63 -6.67
CA ILE A 171 8.72 15.56 -6.47
C ILE A 171 7.80 15.46 -7.68
N CYS A 172 7.67 14.23 -8.16
CA CYS A 172 6.74 13.81 -9.19
C CYS A 172 5.72 12.84 -8.61
N PHE A 173 4.54 12.76 -9.24
CA PHE A 173 3.44 11.89 -8.84
C PHE A 173 3.08 10.95 -9.98
N GLY A 174 2.81 9.69 -9.65
CA GLY A 174 2.39 8.70 -10.63
C GLY A 174 1.72 7.49 -9.99
N PHE A 175 1.22 6.60 -10.83
CA PHE A 175 0.76 5.30 -10.40
C PHE A 175 1.35 4.20 -11.28
N VAL A 176 1.52 3.02 -10.71
CA VAL A 176 2.08 1.86 -11.41
C VAL A 176 0.96 1.04 -12.07
N MET A 177 1.19 0.64 -13.31
CA MET A 177 0.27 -0.23 -14.05
C MET A 177 0.34 -1.71 -13.57
N PRO A 178 -0.79 -2.43 -13.64
CA PRO A 178 -2.10 -2.05 -14.15
C PRO A 178 -2.86 -1.12 -13.23
N TYR A 179 -3.84 -0.41 -13.80
CA TYR A 179 -4.65 0.62 -13.12
C TYR A 179 -5.33 0.14 -11.83
N ASN A 180 -5.84 -1.09 -11.81
CA ASN A 180 -6.41 -1.73 -10.61
C ASN A 180 -5.64 -3.01 -10.27
N SER A 181 -5.50 -3.31 -8.98
CA SER A 181 -4.80 -4.49 -8.47
C SER A 181 -5.43 -5.82 -8.89
N ASN A 182 -6.74 -5.83 -9.14
CA ASN A 182 -7.54 -7.03 -9.46
C ASN A 182 -7.75 -7.23 -10.98
N THR A 183 -7.07 -6.49 -11.82
CA THR A 183 -7.07 -6.67 -13.27
C THR A 183 -5.88 -7.51 -13.74
N THR A 184 -5.93 -7.99 -14.99
CA THR A 184 -4.81 -8.72 -15.59
C THR A 184 -3.55 -7.85 -15.57
N ASN A 185 -2.50 -8.36 -14.94
CA ASN A 185 -1.21 -7.71 -14.90
C ASN A 185 -0.28 -8.33 -15.97
N LYS A 186 -0.05 -7.61 -17.06
CA LYS A 186 0.84 -8.03 -18.14
C LYS A 186 2.33 -8.05 -17.75
N TYR A 187 2.67 -7.42 -16.63
CA TYR A 187 4.02 -7.42 -16.06
C TYR A 187 4.27 -8.59 -15.12
N LEU A 188 3.26 -9.42 -14.86
CA LEU A 188 3.39 -10.56 -13.96
C LEU A 188 3.55 -11.85 -14.77
N THR A 189 4.69 -12.54 -14.60
CA THR A 189 4.97 -13.84 -15.21
C THR A 189 5.38 -14.82 -14.12
N ASP A 190 4.71 -15.95 -14.02
CA ASP A 190 4.95 -17.00 -13.00
C ASP A 190 5.02 -16.43 -11.56
N GLY A 191 4.13 -15.49 -11.27
CA GLY A 191 4.05 -14.85 -9.94
C GLY A 191 5.14 -13.81 -9.65
N LYS A 192 6.00 -13.48 -10.62
CA LYS A 192 7.09 -12.50 -10.49
C LYS A 192 6.85 -11.28 -11.38
N LEU A 193 7.15 -10.11 -10.85
CA LEU A 193 7.11 -8.86 -11.61
C LEU A 193 8.32 -8.81 -12.56
N MET A 194 8.07 -8.64 -13.86
CA MET A 194 9.11 -8.62 -14.88
C MET A 194 10.15 -7.51 -14.66
N TYR A 195 9.74 -6.39 -14.10
CA TYR A 195 10.61 -5.24 -13.84
C TYR A 195 11.35 -5.28 -12.49
N ASP A 196 11.12 -6.29 -11.66
CA ASP A 196 11.78 -6.43 -10.35
C ASP A 196 13.32 -6.45 -10.46
N SER A 197 13.83 -7.13 -11.49
CA SER A 197 15.28 -7.18 -11.78
C SER A 197 15.78 -6.04 -12.68
N LEU A 198 14.88 -5.17 -13.17
CA LEU A 198 15.24 -4.13 -14.15
C LEU A 198 15.44 -2.75 -13.49
N GLY A 199 15.14 -2.61 -12.21
CA GLY A 199 15.37 -1.39 -11.43
C GLY A 199 14.47 -0.20 -11.81
N TRP A 200 13.30 -0.44 -12.42
CA TRP A 200 12.32 0.59 -12.76
C TRP A 200 10.88 0.13 -12.55
N LEU A 201 9.96 1.07 -12.46
CA LEU A 201 8.52 0.85 -12.33
C LEU A 201 7.77 1.43 -13.54
N PRO A 202 6.71 0.75 -14.05
CA PRO A 202 5.92 1.22 -15.19
C PRO A 202 4.86 2.24 -14.77
N ALA A 203 5.19 3.54 -14.80
CA ALA A 203 4.24 4.61 -14.53
C ALA A 203 3.26 4.78 -15.69
N GLY A 204 1.95 4.76 -15.38
CA GLY A 204 0.88 4.74 -16.38
C GLY A 204 0.36 6.12 -16.76
N ASN A 205 -0.03 6.30 -18.03
CA ASN A 205 -0.76 7.40 -18.63
C ASN A 205 -0.03 8.76 -18.67
N ALA A 206 0.35 9.30 -17.55
CA ALA A 206 1.13 10.52 -17.37
C ALA A 206 1.72 10.52 -15.97
N ILE A 207 2.68 11.39 -15.75
CA ILE A 207 3.17 11.80 -14.42
C ILE A 207 2.92 13.28 -14.25
N TRP A 208 2.81 13.73 -13.00
CA TRP A 208 2.63 15.12 -12.63
C TRP A 208 3.81 15.61 -11.82
N TRP A 209 4.12 16.91 -11.90
CA TRP A 209 5.22 17.52 -11.14
C TRP A 209 4.92 18.98 -10.80
N PHE A 210 5.59 19.49 -9.76
CA PHE A 210 5.49 20.90 -9.39
C PHE A 210 6.13 21.80 -10.45
N ASN A 211 5.50 22.95 -10.69
CA ASN A 211 5.97 23.96 -11.62
C ASN A 211 6.82 25.06 -10.93
N THR A 212 6.92 25.00 -9.61
CA THR A 212 7.60 26.01 -8.78
C THR A 212 8.43 25.33 -7.70
N ASN A 213 9.30 26.09 -7.05
CA ASN A 213 9.98 25.62 -5.86
C ASN A 213 8.98 25.43 -4.73
N VAL A 214 9.02 24.27 -4.09
CA VAL A 214 8.13 23.85 -3.02
C VAL A 214 8.95 23.45 -1.82
N THR A 215 8.75 24.16 -0.70
CA THR A 215 9.38 23.83 0.58
C THR A 215 8.29 23.50 1.60
N ILE A 216 8.38 22.35 2.23
CA ILE A 216 7.48 21.95 3.32
C ILE A 216 8.19 22.23 4.65
N PRO A 217 7.66 23.12 5.50
CA PRO A 217 8.24 23.40 6.81
C PRO A 217 8.35 22.14 7.69
N PRO A 218 9.18 22.15 8.75
CA PRO A 218 9.28 21.03 9.68
C PRO A 218 7.93 20.61 10.26
N TYR A 219 7.65 19.31 10.29
CA TYR A 219 6.43 18.72 10.82
C TYR A 219 5.14 19.35 10.27
N SER A 220 5.19 19.78 9.01
CA SER A 220 4.09 20.43 8.29
C SER A 220 3.70 19.65 7.06
N GLN A 221 2.61 20.02 6.45
CA GLN A 221 2.02 19.33 5.30
C GLN A 221 1.65 20.28 4.18
N ILE A 222 1.49 19.71 2.98
CA ILE A 222 0.81 20.34 1.84
C ILE A 222 -0.25 19.38 1.30
N VAL A 223 -1.37 19.94 0.86
CA VAL A 223 -2.47 19.21 0.23
C VAL A 223 -2.40 19.37 -1.27
N VAL A 224 -2.32 18.27 -2.00
CA VAL A 224 -2.36 18.24 -3.47
C VAL A 224 -3.66 17.61 -3.93
N ALA A 225 -4.57 18.40 -4.50
CA ALA A 225 -5.78 17.89 -5.12
C ALA A 225 -5.42 17.15 -6.42
N ILE A 226 -5.90 15.91 -6.56
CA ILE A 226 -5.52 15.04 -7.68
C ILE A 226 -6.44 15.26 -8.89
N PHE A 227 -7.68 15.67 -8.69
CA PHE A 227 -8.65 15.71 -9.77
C PHE A 227 -9.31 17.07 -9.94
N SER A 228 -10.06 17.53 -8.96
CA SER A 228 -10.78 18.81 -8.98
C SER A 228 -10.60 19.52 -7.64
N ALA A 229 -10.03 20.70 -7.67
CA ALA A 229 -9.75 21.48 -6.47
C ALA A 229 -10.85 22.53 -6.23
N ILE A 230 -12.05 22.06 -5.91
CA ILE A 230 -13.24 22.88 -5.59
C ILE A 230 -13.89 22.39 -4.29
N ASP A 231 -14.85 23.14 -3.77
CA ASP A 231 -15.71 22.65 -2.68
C ASP A 231 -16.71 21.64 -3.23
N HIS A 232 -16.45 20.36 -3.01
CA HIS A 232 -17.33 19.28 -3.41
C HIS A 232 -18.49 19.09 -2.43
N THR A 233 -18.36 19.55 -1.19
CA THR A 233 -19.34 19.33 -0.11
C THR A 233 -20.65 20.06 -0.39
N ALA A 234 -20.60 21.14 -1.15
CA ALA A 234 -21.79 21.90 -1.58
C ALA A 234 -22.80 21.05 -2.38
N THR A 235 -22.32 20.04 -3.12
CA THR A 235 -23.15 19.13 -3.92
C THR A 235 -23.19 17.72 -3.34
N TYR A 236 -22.09 17.28 -2.75
CA TYR A 236 -21.90 15.94 -2.21
C TYR A 236 -21.44 16.03 -0.74
N PRO A 237 -22.36 16.06 0.23
CA PRO A 237 -22.03 16.30 1.65
C PRO A 237 -21.04 15.32 2.25
N GLU A 238 -20.96 14.09 1.71
CA GLU A 238 -19.99 13.08 2.15
C GLU A 238 -18.62 13.21 1.48
N SER A 239 -18.46 14.14 0.55
CA SER A 239 -17.18 14.47 -0.08
C SER A 239 -16.34 15.42 0.78
N VAL A 240 -15.28 16.00 0.21
CA VAL A 240 -14.34 16.90 0.88
C VAL A 240 -14.33 18.27 0.20
N ASP A 241 -13.98 19.31 0.95
CA ASP A 241 -13.68 20.64 0.42
C ASP A 241 -12.21 20.72 0.03
N LEU A 242 -11.92 20.76 -1.26
CA LEU A 242 -10.58 20.93 -1.84
C LEU A 242 -10.36 22.36 -2.38
N SER A 243 -11.26 23.29 -2.14
CA SER A 243 -11.17 24.67 -2.64
C SER A 243 -9.99 25.47 -2.09
N LYS A 244 -9.34 24.94 -1.05
CA LYS A 244 -8.19 25.51 -0.35
C LYS A 244 -6.99 24.57 -0.35
N ALA A 245 -6.95 23.59 -1.26
CA ALA A 245 -5.77 22.78 -1.44
C ALA A 245 -4.56 23.67 -1.78
N ASP A 246 -3.37 23.29 -1.31
CA ASP A 246 -2.15 24.06 -1.58
C ASP A 246 -1.77 23.99 -3.06
N TYR A 247 -1.95 22.82 -3.67
CA TYR A 247 -1.63 22.53 -5.06
C TYR A 247 -2.71 21.69 -5.72
N VAL A 248 -2.72 21.68 -7.07
CA VAL A 248 -3.69 20.89 -7.84
C VAL A 248 -3.05 20.32 -9.10
N MET A 249 -3.37 19.06 -9.42
CA MET A 249 -3.04 18.42 -10.69
C MET A 249 -3.98 18.94 -11.80
N TYR A 250 -3.72 20.15 -12.27
CA TYR A 250 -4.47 20.81 -13.32
C TYR A 250 -3.52 21.52 -14.29
N ASP A 251 -3.50 21.06 -15.52
CA ASP A 251 -2.70 21.65 -16.61
C ASP A 251 -3.61 21.85 -17.83
N PRO A 252 -4.08 23.07 -18.10
CA PRO A 252 -4.98 23.34 -19.21
C PRO A 252 -4.37 23.09 -20.60
N GLU A 253 -3.02 23.11 -20.68
CA GLU A 253 -2.29 22.92 -21.95
C GLU A 253 -1.98 21.43 -22.23
N ALA A 254 -2.17 20.55 -21.25
CA ALA A 254 -1.86 19.12 -21.37
C ALA A 254 -2.78 18.34 -22.33
N GLY A 255 -3.83 18.98 -22.86
CA GLY A 255 -4.74 18.35 -23.81
C GLY A 255 -5.74 17.36 -23.19
N PHE A 256 -5.88 17.33 -21.87
CA PHE A 256 -6.90 16.54 -21.20
C PHE A 256 -8.30 17.15 -21.37
N ASN A 257 -9.32 16.30 -21.32
CA ASN A 257 -10.71 16.73 -21.43
C ASN A 257 -11.16 17.52 -20.20
N HIS A 258 -11.41 18.81 -20.35
CA HIS A 258 -11.85 19.71 -19.28
C HIS A 258 -13.19 19.31 -18.63
N ALA A 259 -14.02 18.51 -19.29
CA ALA A 259 -15.21 17.94 -18.65
C ALA A 259 -14.85 16.96 -17.50
N LYS A 260 -13.59 16.48 -17.47
CA LYS A 260 -13.05 15.63 -16.41
C LYS A 260 -12.24 16.42 -15.38
N TYR A 261 -11.71 17.57 -15.77
CA TYR A 261 -10.86 18.45 -14.97
C TYR A 261 -11.54 19.81 -14.85
N SER A 262 -12.36 19.97 -13.82
CA SER A 262 -12.93 21.29 -13.52
C SER A 262 -11.83 22.29 -13.21
N ALA A 263 -11.99 23.53 -13.65
CA ALA A 263 -11.07 24.59 -13.26
C ALA A 263 -11.00 24.68 -11.72
N PRO A 264 -9.80 24.84 -11.17
CA PRO A 264 -9.62 24.98 -9.73
C PRO A 264 -10.34 26.20 -9.15
N SER A 265 -10.58 26.17 -7.84
CA SER A 265 -11.06 27.33 -7.08
C SER A 265 -10.11 28.53 -7.27
N ALA A 266 -10.68 29.74 -7.35
CA ALA A 266 -9.90 30.97 -7.38
C ALA A 266 -9.02 31.21 -6.14
N ASN A 267 -9.18 30.42 -5.09
CA ASN A 267 -8.31 30.46 -3.93
C ASN A 267 -6.93 29.85 -4.19
N ILE A 268 -6.79 29.04 -5.27
CA ILE A 268 -5.54 28.37 -5.63
C ILE A 268 -4.91 29.17 -6.78
N PRO A 269 -3.74 29.79 -6.58
CA PRO A 269 -3.07 30.55 -7.62
C PRO A 269 -2.58 29.64 -8.76
N GLU A 270 -2.56 30.13 -9.98
CA GLU A 270 -2.11 29.36 -11.15
C GLU A 270 -0.66 28.86 -11.03
N SER A 271 0.19 29.55 -10.26
CA SER A 271 1.54 29.10 -9.94
C SER A 271 1.58 27.76 -9.19
N ASN A 272 0.47 27.38 -8.56
CA ASN A 272 0.33 26.16 -7.78
C ASN A 272 -0.36 25.04 -8.57
N TYR A 273 -0.55 25.24 -9.88
CA TYR A 273 -1.00 24.18 -10.77
C TYR A 273 0.20 23.32 -11.17
N LEU A 274 0.06 22.01 -10.99
CA LEU A 274 1.08 21.06 -11.42
C LEU A 274 1.08 20.94 -12.95
N GLN A 275 2.23 20.64 -13.50
CA GLN A 275 2.40 20.34 -14.92
C GLN A 275 2.40 18.84 -15.19
N THR A 276 2.08 18.49 -16.45
CA THR A 276 2.15 17.12 -16.95
C THR A 276 2.42 17.10 -18.45
N ALA A 277 3.00 16.02 -18.94
CA ALA A 277 3.10 15.71 -20.37
C ALA A 277 2.55 14.30 -20.59
N PRO A 278 1.29 14.16 -21.06
CA PRO A 278 0.69 12.85 -21.29
C PRO A 278 1.41 12.09 -22.40
N TYR A 279 1.71 10.83 -22.15
CA TYR A 279 2.37 9.93 -23.11
C TYR A 279 1.45 8.78 -23.57
N SER A 280 0.30 8.63 -22.98
CA SER A 280 -0.73 7.69 -23.47
C SER A 280 -1.81 8.39 -24.28
N LYS A 281 -2.60 7.62 -25.05
CA LYS A 281 -3.73 8.13 -25.81
C LYS A 281 -5.00 8.35 -24.98
N GLY A 282 -4.91 8.27 -23.66
CA GLY A 282 -6.00 8.60 -22.76
C GLY A 282 -6.35 10.10 -22.82
N ASN A 283 -7.63 10.43 -22.75
CA ASN A 283 -8.10 11.81 -22.74
C ASN A 283 -8.22 12.41 -21.33
N ALA A 284 -7.83 11.66 -20.32
CA ALA A 284 -7.80 12.09 -18.93
C ALA A 284 -6.79 11.22 -18.14
N TRP A 285 -6.16 11.82 -17.15
CA TRP A 285 -5.46 11.07 -16.12
C TRP A 285 -6.36 11.01 -14.89
N SER A 286 -6.48 9.84 -14.29
CA SER A 286 -7.21 9.67 -13.05
C SER A 286 -6.54 8.56 -12.23
N MET A 287 -6.58 8.69 -10.93
CA MET A 287 -6.18 7.62 -10.03
C MET A 287 -7.33 6.62 -9.84
N SER A 288 -7.02 5.35 -9.69
CA SER A 288 -8.02 4.35 -9.36
C SER A 288 -8.66 4.64 -8.01
N VAL A 289 -9.99 4.75 -7.97
CA VAL A 289 -10.74 4.89 -6.70
C VAL A 289 -10.82 3.59 -5.92
N SER A 290 -10.47 2.46 -6.53
CA SER A 290 -10.61 1.14 -5.93
C SER A 290 -9.31 0.58 -5.38
N SER A 291 -8.24 0.70 -6.15
CA SER A 291 -6.97 0.03 -5.81
C SER A 291 -5.80 0.60 -6.59
N PRO A 292 -5.38 1.84 -6.33
CA PRO A 292 -4.19 2.40 -6.96
C PRO A 292 -2.92 1.74 -6.41
N ALA A 293 -1.85 1.75 -7.21
CA ALA A 293 -0.47 1.67 -6.73
C ALA A 293 0.13 3.06 -6.94
N PHE A 294 0.00 3.92 -5.95
CA PHE A 294 0.35 5.33 -6.06
C PHE A 294 1.75 5.57 -5.50
N MET A 295 2.53 6.43 -6.16
CA MET A 295 3.89 6.75 -5.74
C MET A 295 4.21 8.22 -5.92
N ILE A 296 5.11 8.70 -5.09
CA ILE A 296 5.86 9.93 -5.28
C ILE A 296 7.34 9.58 -5.52
N PHE A 297 7.98 10.28 -6.42
CA PHE A 297 9.37 10.03 -6.79
C PHE A 297 10.06 11.32 -7.21
N LYS A 298 11.38 11.35 -7.19
CA LYS A 298 12.17 12.52 -7.59
C LYS A 298 12.68 12.41 -9.02
N HIS A 299 12.64 13.53 -9.76
CA HIS A 299 13.25 13.59 -11.09
C HIS A 299 13.59 15.02 -11.49
N ASP A 300 14.84 15.27 -11.89
CA ASP A 300 15.33 16.61 -12.25
C ASP A 300 14.73 17.15 -13.57
N ASN A 301 14.29 16.27 -14.46
CA ASN A 301 13.70 16.63 -15.75
C ASN A 301 12.47 15.76 -16.05
N PRO A 302 11.35 15.94 -15.33
CA PRO A 302 10.15 15.13 -15.51
C PRO A 302 9.49 15.29 -16.89
N ASN A 303 9.60 16.47 -17.50
CA ASN A 303 9.13 16.68 -18.87
C ASN A 303 9.92 15.83 -19.87
N GLY A 304 11.25 15.81 -19.77
CA GLY A 304 12.10 14.95 -20.61
C GLY A 304 11.82 13.46 -20.37
N LEU A 305 11.62 13.06 -19.11
CA LEU A 305 11.22 11.70 -18.77
C LEU A 305 9.91 11.31 -19.49
N SER A 306 8.92 12.21 -19.53
CA SER A 306 7.61 11.97 -20.11
C SER A 306 7.59 12.03 -21.65
N THR A 307 8.42 12.87 -22.28
CA THR A 307 8.32 13.14 -23.73
C THR A 307 9.31 12.34 -24.57
N ASP A 308 10.39 11.83 -23.97
CA ASP A 308 11.33 10.97 -24.69
C ASP A 308 10.86 9.52 -24.73
N SER A 309 10.51 9.05 -25.93
CA SER A 309 10.05 7.67 -26.16
C SER A 309 11.08 6.58 -25.80
N ALA A 310 12.35 6.90 -25.63
CA ALA A 310 13.35 5.97 -25.13
C ALA A 310 13.08 5.52 -23.68
N ASN A 311 12.36 6.35 -22.92
CA ASN A 311 11.93 6.02 -21.57
C ASN A 311 10.67 5.15 -21.52
N TYR A 312 10.06 4.84 -22.66
CA TYR A 312 8.79 4.10 -22.66
C TYR A 312 8.98 2.59 -22.58
N ASP A 313 8.09 1.98 -21.84
CA ASP A 313 7.79 0.55 -21.91
C ASP A 313 6.43 0.34 -22.57
N LEU A 314 6.36 -0.62 -23.50
CA LEU A 314 5.18 -0.90 -24.32
C LEU A 314 4.45 -2.18 -23.93
N THR A 315 4.80 -2.81 -22.81
CA THR A 315 4.18 -4.05 -22.34
C THR A 315 2.67 -3.88 -22.13
N SER A 316 2.22 -2.70 -21.66
CA SER A 316 0.79 -2.37 -21.55
C SER A 316 0.12 -2.19 -22.91
N GLY A 317 0.86 -1.92 -23.97
CA GLY A 317 0.41 -1.73 -25.34
C GLY A 317 0.85 -0.40 -25.94
N ALA A 318 0.96 -0.32 -27.26
CA ALA A 318 1.47 0.86 -27.97
C ALA A 318 0.59 2.13 -27.80
N ASN A 319 -0.68 1.97 -27.43
CA ASN A 319 -1.58 3.11 -27.15
C ASN A 319 -1.61 3.51 -25.67
N ALA A 320 -0.95 2.73 -24.81
CA ALA A 320 -0.85 2.94 -23.37
C ALA A 320 0.58 2.65 -22.92
N PRO A 321 1.58 3.36 -23.46
CA PRO A 321 2.96 3.24 -22.98
C PRO A 321 3.03 3.62 -21.50
N CYS A 322 4.01 3.06 -20.81
CA CYS A 322 4.36 3.45 -19.45
C CYS A 322 5.74 4.09 -19.46
N VAL A 323 5.96 5.09 -18.65
CA VAL A 323 7.29 5.64 -18.41
C VAL A 323 8.01 4.79 -17.38
N LYS A 324 9.29 4.51 -17.63
CA LYS A 324 10.18 3.77 -16.72
C LYS A 324 10.68 4.70 -15.62
N VAL A 325 10.08 4.62 -14.44
CA VAL A 325 10.51 5.38 -13.26
C VAL A 325 11.56 4.56 -12.50
N PRO A 326 12.79 5.06 -12.29
CA PRO A 326 13.81 4.33 -11.53
C PRO A 326 13.35 4.02 -10.09
N VAL A 327 13.52 2.79 -9.65
CA VAL A 327 13.18 2.39 -8.27
C VAL A 327 13.91 3.26 -7.25
N ALA A 328 15.19 3.57 -7.50
CA ALA A 328 16.01 4.40 -6.61
C ALA A 328 15.53 5.86 -6.48
N SER A 329 14.65 6.33 -7.37
CA SER A 329 14.09 7.68 -7.30
C SER A 329 12.78 7.75 -6.51
N VAL A 330 12.18 6.60 -6.16
CA VAL A 330 10.94 6.57 -5.40
C VAL A 330 11.17 7.09 -3.98
N VAL A 331 10.35 8.06 -3.59
CA VAL A 331 10.40 8.69 -2.26
C VAL A 331 9.45 7.97 -1.31
N ASP A 332 8.23 7.69 -1.77
CA ASP A 332 7.23 6.96 -0.98
C ASP A 332 6.17 6.34 -1.92
N ALA A 333 5.57 5.25 -1.47
CA ALA A 333 4.59 4.52 -2.26
C ALA A 333 3.52 3.86 -1.38
N VAL A 334 2.35 3.62 -1.97
CA VAL A 334 1.28 2.87 -1.32
C VAL A 334 0.59 1.92 -2.30
N GLU A 335 0.62 0.63 -1.95
CA GLU A 335 -0.09 -0.42 -2.69
C GLU A 335 -1.47 -0.63 -2.10
N VAL A 336 -2.51 -0.33 -2.87
CA VAL A 336 -3.91 -0.51 -2.42
C VAL A 336 -4.52 -1.71 -3.12
N PHE A 337 -5.14 -2.58 -2.33
CA PHE A 337 -5.90 -3.73 -2.80
C PHE A 337 -7.40 -3.48 -2.65
N THR A 338 -8.16 -3.97 -3.63
CA THR A 338 -9.62 -3.95 -3.55
C THR A 338 -10.07 -4.95 -2.49
N GLU A 339 -10.82 -4.48 -1.51
CA GLU A 339 -11.43 -5.36 -0.51
C GLU A 339 -12.43 -6.34 -1.15
N GLY A 340 -12.45 -7.58 -0.64
CA GLY A 340 -13.31 -8.64 -1.16
C GLY A 340 -12.88 -9.25 -2.50
N ALA A 341 -11.67 -8.93 -2.98
CA ALA A 341 -11.10 -9.48 -4.21
C ALA A 341 -9.70 -10.10 -3.98
N ASP A 342 -9.50 -10.72 -2.82
CA ASP A 342 -8.17 -11.18 -2.36
C ASP A 342 -7.50 -12.18 -3.31
N ASP A 343 -8.27 -13.06 -3.93
CA ASP A 343 -7.81 -14.04 -4.91
C ASP A 343 -7.36 -13.42 -6.24
N LYS A 344 -7.83 -12.20 -6.54
CA LYS A 344 -7.58 -11.48 -7.80
C LYS A 344 -6.54 -10.38 -7.66
N ASN A 345 -6.40 -9.81 -6.46
CA ASN A 345 -5.44 -8.74 -6.22
C ASN A 345 -4.00 -9.22 -6.49
N LYS A 346 -3.22 -8.39 -7.20
CA LYS A 346 -1.81 -8.64 -7.48
C LYS A 346 -1.00 -7.39 -7.16
N LYS A 347 0.15 -7.58 -6.54
CA LYS A 347 1.11 -6.50 -6.28
C LYS A 347 1.66 -5.92 -7.58
N ARG A 348 1.98 -4.63 -7.52
CA ARG A 348 2.63 -3.85 -8.57
C ARG A 348 3.92 -3.21 -8.12
N PHE A 349 4.09 -2.97 -6.82
CA PHE A 349 5.38 -2.57 -6.28
C PHE A 349 6.24 -3.80 -5.95
N THR A 350 7.55 -3.64 -6.16
CA THR A 350 8.57 -4.58 -5.68
C THR A 350 8.73 -4.42 -4.18
N SER A 351 9.30 -5.43 -3.51
CA SER A 351 9.50 -5.37 -2.06
C SER A 351 10.47 -4.26 -1.62
N ALA A 352 11.33 -3.79 -2.54
CA ALA A 352 12.23 -2.66 -2.29
C ALA A 352 11.48 -1.32 -2.19
N VAL A 353 10.33 -1.20 -2.86
CA VAL A 353 9.53 0.04 -2.88
C VAL A 353 8.41 -0.03 -1.85
N ASP A 354 7.64 -1.12 -1.85
CA ASP A 354 6.57 -1.37 -0.89
C ASP A 354 6.42 -2.88 -0.68
N ALA A 355 6.83 -3.37 0.46
CA ALA A 355 6.78 -4.80 0.78
C ALA A 355 5.36 -5.28 1.13
N GLY A 356 4.43 -4.35 1.43
CA GLY A 356 3.07 -4.64 1.86
C GLY A 356 1.99 -4.22 0.86
N TYR A 357 0.79 -4.17 1.37
CA TYR A 357 -0.40 -3.59 0.71
C TYR A 357 -1.45 -3.28 1.78
N ILE A 358 -2.39 -2.40 1.46
CA ILE A 358 -3.53 -2.12 2.32
C ILE A 358 -4.84 -2.32 1.57
N HIS A 359 -5.83 -2.92 2.21
CA HIS A 359 -7.18 -2.99 1.66
C HIS A 359 -7.91 -1.68 1.82
N LEU A 360 -8.76 -1.34 0.86
CA LEU A 360 -9.65 -0.19 0.93
C LEU A 360 -11.08 -0.60 0.60
N SER A 361 -12.00 -0.31 1.54
CA SER A 361 -13.44 -0.28 1.29
C SER A 361 -13.76 0.99 0.51
N ASN A 362 -13.77 0.89 -0.82
CA ASN A 362 -13.89 2.05 -1.70
C ASN A 362 -15.32 2.62 -1.74
N LYS A 363 -15.48 3.85 -2.21
CA LYS A 363 -16.75 4.57 -2.41
C LYS A 363 -17.50 4.91 -1.12
N LEU A 364 -16.88 4.83 0.03
CA LEU A 364 -17.48 5.11 1.33
C LEU A 364 -16.95 6.41 1.96
N GLY A 365 -16.14 7.18 1.25
CA GLY A 365 -15.47 8.37 1.77
C GLY A 365 -14.29 8.05 2.70
N HIS A 366 -13.84 6.80 2.73
CA HIS A 366 -12.70 6.37 3.53
C HIS A 366 -11.38 6.82 2.92
N THR A 367 -10.40 7.09 3.76
CA THR A 367 -9.04 7.45 3.35
C THR A 367 -8.02 6.42 3.84
N LEU A 368 -6.85 6.42 3.23
CA LEU A 368 -5.67 5.74 3.73
C LEU A 368 -4.84 6.76 4.50
N TYR A 369 -4.70 6.56 5.78
CA TYR A 369 -4.00 7.47 6.68
C TYR A 369 -2.78 6.78 7.28
N ARG A 370 -1.64 7.48 7.31
CA ARG A 370 -0.38 6.91 7.78
C ARG A 370 -0.36 6.77 9.30
N ASN A 371 0.11 5.64 9.79
CA ASN A 371 0.27 5.33 11.19
C ASN A 371 1.35 6.21 11.84
N VAL A 372 1.17 6.54 13.09
CA VAL A 372 2.15 7.30 13.87
C VAL A 372 3.29 6.37 14.33
N ASP A 373 4.53 6.78 14.14
CA ASP A 373 5.68 6.20 14.85
C ASP A 373 5.64 6.69 16.30
N LYS A 374 5.04 5.86 17.15
CA LYS A 374 4.80 6.21 18.56
C LYS A 374 6.08 6.53 19.30
N GLU A 375 7.08 5.68 19.15
CA GLU A 375 8.35 5.82 19.86
C GLU A 375 9.09 7.10 19.44
N ALA A 376 9.23 7.34 18.15
CA ALA A 376 9.84 8.55 17.65
C ALA A 376 9.06 9.80 18.00
N THR A 377 7.73 9.75 17.94
CA THR A 377 6.84 10.89 18.30
C THR A 377 6.91 11.22 19.78
N GLU A 378 6.91 10.22 20.65
CA GLU A 378 7.02 10.40 22.10
C GLU A 378 8.41 10.86 22.56
N ALA A 379 9.45 10.55 21.76
CA ALA A 379 10.83 10.96 22.05
C ALA A 379 11.10 12.45 21.79
N ILE A 380 10.26 13.14 21.02
CA ILE A 380 10.39 14.58 20.81
C ILE A 380 10.17 15.32 22.16
N GLU A 381 11.13 16.15 22.54
CA GLU A 381 11.09 16.89 23.80
C GLU A 381 9.81 17.76 23.93
N GLY A 382 9.12 17.66 25.07
CA GLY A 382 7.88 18.39 25.36
C GLY A 382 6.68 17.99 24.52
N ASN A 383 6.72 16.83 23.85
CA ASN A 383 5.66 16.38 22.95
C ASN A 383 4.61 15.52 23.66
N LYS A 384 5.02 14.66 24.61
CA LYS A 384 4.12 13.71 25.30
C LYS A 384 2.87 14.36 25.91
N GLU A 385 3.02 15.55 26.47
CA GLU A 385 1.94 16.27 27.15
C GLU A 385 0.89 16.83 26.18
N LYS A 386 1.21 16.87 24.88
CA LYS A 386 0.36 17.37 23.81
C LYS A 386 -0.34 16.25 23.05
N LEU A 387 0.11 15.00 23.25
CA LEU A 387 -0.44 13.85 22.54
C LEU A 387 -1.83 13.48 23.07
N VAL A 388 -2.72 13.16 22.14
CA VAL A 388 -4.04 12.63 22.40
C VAL A 388 -4.03 11.14 22.07
N TYR A 389 -4.36 10.31 23.06
CA TYR A 389 -4.43 8.86 22.93
C TYR A 389 -5.88 8.39 22.72
N ASN A 390 -6.08 7.09 22.54
CA ASN A 390 -7.36 6.44 22.29
C ASN A 390 -7.97 6.80 20.92
N TYR A 391 -7.12 6.80 19.89
CA TYR A 391 -7.57 6.99 18.51
C TYR A 391 -8.72 6.04 18.14
N ALA A 392 -9.78 6.57 17.57
CA ALA A 392 -10.99 5.84 17.17
C ALA A 392 -11.42 6.10 15.71
N GLY A 393 -10.55 6.76 14.92
CA GLY A 393 -10.85 7.15 13.53
C GLY A 393 -10.75 6.02 12.52
N GLY A 394 -10.18 4.87 12.88
CA GLY A 394 -10.06 3.69 12.02
C GLY A 394 -11.41 3.05 11.71
N THR A 395 -11.48 2.24 10.65
CA THR A 395 -12.69 1.49 10.26
C THR A 395 -12.89 0.27 11.15
N THR A 396 -14.08 -0.35 11.08
CA THR A 396 -14.43 -1.45 11.99
C THR A 396 -13.84 -2.79 11.55
N PRO A 397 -13.66 -3.78 12.46
CA PRO A 397 -13.02 -5.06 12.16
C PRO A 397 -13.63 -5.90 11.04
N ASN A 398 -14.91 -5.68 10.70
CA ASN A 398 -15.59 -6.40 9.62
C ASN A 398 -15.14 -6.00 8.21
N GLU A 399 -14.37 -4.93 8.08
CA GLU A 399 -13.92 -4.37 6.81
C GLU A 399 -12.44 -4.63 6.56
N LYS A 400 -11.84 -5.68 7.13
CA LYS A 400 -10.39 -6.00 7.04
C LYS A 400 -9.50 -4.78 7.28
N SER A 401 -10.00 -3.83 8.01
CA SER A 401 -9.36 -2.55 8.21
C SER A 401 -8.69 -2.52 9.54
N SER A 402 -7.77 -1.68 9.63
CA SER A 402 -6.97 -1.47 10.80
C SER A 402 -7.29 -0.12 11.41
N THR A 403 -6.88 0.05 12.62
CA THR A 403 -6.72 1.34 13.27
C THR A 403 -5.23 1.63 13.39
N ASP A 404 -4.85 2.87 13.70
CA ASP A 404 -3.47 3.19 14.02
C ASP A 404 -3.03 2.40 15.27
N PRO A 405 -2.03 1.51 15.17
CA PRO A 405 -1.57 0.69 16.30
C PRO A 405 -0.87 1.52 17.38
N SER A 406 -0.44 2.75 17.10
CA SER A 406 0.13 3.66 18.10
C SER A 406 -0.90 4.08 19.15
N GLY A 407 -2.19 4.07 18.79
CA GLY A 407 -3.28 4.59 19.61
C GLY A 407 -3.29 6.11 19.72
N ILE A 408 -2.42 6.84 19.00
CA ILE A 408 -2.34 8.30 19.02
C ILE A 408 -3.30 8.87 17.97
N ASP A 409 -4.14 9.80 18.37
CA ASP A 409 -4.90 10.64 17.44
C ASP A 409 -4.00 11.76 16.94
N ALA A 410 -3.41 11.57 15.76
CA ALA A 410 -2.47 12.50 15.19
C ALA A 410 -3.09 13.88 14.95
N GLU A 411 -4.33 13.95 14.41
CA GLU A 411 -4.99 15.22 14.11
C GLU A 411 -5.35 16.00 15.38
N ALA A 412 -5.86 15.32 16.40
CA ALA A 412 -6.14 15.94 17.69
C ALA A 412 -4.84 16.40 18.37
N SER A 413 -3.78 15.60 18.29
CA SER A 413 -2.46 15.94 18.85
C SER A 413 -1.83 17.14 18.15
N ILE A 414 -1.92 17.23 16.82
CA ILE A 414 -1.43 18.39 16.04
C ILE A 414 -2.18 19.66 16.46
N LYS A 415 -3.50 19.59 16.65
CA LYS A 415 -4.29 20.72 17.17
C LYS A 415 -3.84 21.19 18.55
N ASN A 416 -3.30 20.30 19.37
CA ASN A 416 -2.70 20.63 20.67
C ASN A 416 -1.23 21.12 20.54
N GLY A 417 -0.71 21.24 19.32
CA GLY A 417 0.66 21.66 19.06
C GLY A 417 1.70 20.56 19.23
N ALA A 418 1.30 19.30 19.15
CA ALA A 418 2.24 18.18 19.05
C ALA A 418 2.89 18.13 17.66
N ARG A 419 4.11 17.60 17.62
CA ARG A 419 4.80 17.24 16.39
C ARG A 419 4.64 15.73 16.18
N ILE A 420 4.27 15.32 15.01
CA ILE A 420 4.05 13.91 14.71
C ILE A 420 5.18 13.41 13.80
N ILE A 421 5.72 12.25 14.12
CA ILE A 421 6.54 11.45 13.21
C ILE A 421 5.67 10.28 12.75
N TYR A 422 5.46 10.17 11.45
CA TYR A 422 4.71 9.09 10.86
C TYR A 422 5.62 7.90 10.57
N LEU A 423 5.06 6.70 10.73
CA LEU A 423 5.76 5.46 10.46
C LEU A 423 6.06 5.33 8.95
N ASP A 424 7.34 5.16 8.61
CA ASP A 424 7.78 4.91 7.25
C ASP A 424 8.66 3.66 7.25
N THR A 425 8.13 2.59 6.70
CA THR A 425 8.79 1.28 6.71
C THR A 425 8.82 0.65 5.32
N ASN A 426 8.39 1.41 4.30
CA ASN A 426 8.21 0.90 2.94
C ASN A 426 7.35 -0.38 2.92
N ASN A 427 6.29 -0.39 3.73
CA ASN A 427 5.36 -1.49 3.84
C ASN A 427 3.95 -0.97 4.16
N SER A 428 3.12 -0.84 3.13
CA SER A 428 1.76 -0.31 3.24
C SER A 428 0.90 -1.01 4.29
N SER A 429 1.15 -2.32 4.55
CA SER A 429 0.41 -3.07 5.58
C SER A 429 0.72 -2.61 7.01
N LYS A 430 1.87 -1.99 7.21
CA LYS A 430 2.34 -1.49 8.51
C LYS A 430 2.20 0.02 8.62
N ASP A 431 2.42 0.71 7.51
CA ASP A 431 2.50 2.16 7.49
C ASP A 431 1.15 2.85 7.43
N PHE A 432 0.10 2.16 6.96
CA PHE A 432 -1.21 2.76 6.76
C PHE A 432 -2.34 2.00 7.46
N HIS A 433 -3.38 2.73 7.80
CA HIS A 433 -4.68 2.18 8.16
C HIS A 433 -5.77 2.88 7.35
N GLN A 434 -6.93 2.23 7.24
CA GLN A 434 -8.13 2.82 6.66
C GLN A 434 -8.83 3.69 7.71
N ARG A 435 -9.01 4.97 7.39
CA ARG A 435 -9.70 5.95 8.23
C ARG A 435 -11.10 6.23 7.68
N LYS A 436 -12.11 6.30 8.57
CA LYS A 436 -13.52 6.50 8.18
C LYS A 436 -13.79 7.83 7.53
N VAL A 437 -13.07 8.86 7.93
CA VAL A 437 -13.32 10.23 7.53
C VAL A 437 -12.00 10.91 7.19
N SER A 438 -11.98 11.66 6.11
CA SER A 438 -10.86 12.51 5.69
C SER A 438 -10.38 13.43 6.82
N SER A 439 -9.06 13.66 6.93
CA SER A 439 -8.50 14.65 7.86
C SER A 439 -8.85 16.10 7.47
N LEU A 440 -9.35 16.30 6.26
CA LEU A 440 -9.80 17.60 5.76
C LEU A 440 -11.27 17.93 6.09
N LYS A 441 -11.99 17.01 6.78
CA LYS A 441 -13.37 17.23 7.27
C LYS A 441 -13.44 17.74 8.70
#